data_bbe784e9ba7591f8e3acb242968d3650
#
_entry.id   bbe784e9ba7591f8e3acb242968d3650
#
_cell.length_a   1.000
_cell.length_b   1.000
_cell.length_c   1.000
_cell.angle_alpha   90.00
_cell.angle_beta   90.00
_cell.angle_gamma   90.00
#
_symmetry.space_group_name_H-M   'P 1'
#
loop_
_entity.id
_entity.type
_entity.pdbx_description
1 polymer ?
#
loop_
_entity_poly.entity_id
_entity_poly.type
_entity_poly.pdbx_seq_one_letter_code
_entity_poly.pdbx_strand_id
1 'polypeptide(L)'
;LLRRFAIREDRAELGNNTGARFKSKLIDPRKGTPASYIAKYVSKNIDGRGLGDTVSKETGKSLRDSAEHVTAWASLHRVKQFRFFGIPGRQAYRELRLFASQATRAMKTSKPGAPVLMDPKLDAVLAAADVGCFATYIMKQGGVLVPRKNYLIHTAYEPTVEPGTYGDHGIRIY
;
A
#
# COMPACT_ATOMS: atom_id res chain seq x y z
N LEU A 1 -0.95 -3.02 -23.52
CA LEU A 1 0.40 -2.88 -23.00
C LEU A 1 0.77 -4.03 -22.07
N LEU A 2 0.06 -4.26 -20.95
CA LEU A 2 0.35 -5.31 -19.95
C LEU A 2 0.47 -6.71 -20.56
N ARG A 3 -0.45 -7.11 -21.44
CA ARG A 3 -0.39 -8.40 -22.13
C ARG A 3 0.92 -8.60 -22.90
N ARG A 4 1.40 -7.55 -23.58
CA ARG A 4 2.65 -7.61 -24.36
C ARG A 4 3.86 -7.92 -23.47
N PHE A 5 3.91 -7.34 -22.28
CA PHE A 5 5.00 -7.59 -21.33
C PHE A 5 4.88 -8.98 -20.69
N ALA A 6 3.68 -9.36 -20.27
CA ALA A 6 3.45 -10.63 -19.60
C ALA A 6 3.79 -11.88 -20.45
N ILE A 7 3.68 -11.77 -21.79
CA ILE A 7 3.94 -12.91 -22.70
C ILE A 7 5.30 -12.77 -23.43
N ARG A 8 6.09 -11.75 -23.15
CA ARG A 8 7.28 -11.43 -23.96
C ARG A 8 8.34 -12.52 -23.90
N GLU A 9 8.59 -13.07 -22.74
CA GLU A 9 9.65 -14.05 -22.50
C GLU A 9 9.29 -15.42 -23.10
N ASP A 10 8.06 -15.87 -22.91
CA ASP A 10 7.61 -17.22 -23.27
C ASP A 10 6.79 -17.24 -24.57
N ARG A 11 6.88 -16.20 -25.38
CA ARG A 11 6.01 -16.07 -26.56
C ARG A 11 6.17 -17.20 -27.56
N ALA A 12 7.36 -17.71 -27.72
CA ALA A 12 7.64 -18.82 -28.60
C ALA A 12 7.01 -20.13 -28.11
N GLU A 13 7.05 -20.38 -26.81
CA GLU A 13 6.51 -21.57 -26.18
C GLU A 13 4.97 -21.54 -26.08
N LEU A 14 4.42 -20.36 -25.80
CA LEU A 14 2.97 -20.17 -25.63
C LEU A 14 2.20 -20.22 -26.96
N GLY A 15 2.84 -19.92 -28.08
CA GLY A 15 2.19 -19.86 -29.39
C GLY A 15 0.95 -18.95 -29.34
N ASN A 16 -0.19 -19.52 -29.70
CA ASN A 16 -1.49 -18.81 -29.65
C ASN A 16 -2.17 -18.86 -28.29
N ASN A 17 -1.74 -19.74 -27.39
CA ASN A 17 -2.34 -19.89 -26.06
C ASN A 17 -1.66 -19.00 -25.01
N THR A 18 -1.96 -17.72 -25.03
CA THR A 18 -1.42 -16.75 -24.08
C THR A 18 -2.19 -16.69 -22.74
N GLY A 19 -3.25 -17.47 -22.60
CA GLY A 19 -4.15 -17.47 -21.44
C GLY A 19 -3.47 -17.92 -20.14
N ALA A 20 -2.43 -18.74 -20.22
CA ALA A 20 -1.67 -19.20 -19.07
C ALA A 20 -0.89 -18.05 -18.38
N ARG A 21 -0.35 -17.11 -19.17
CA ARG A 21 0.44 -15.98 -18.67
C ARG A 21 -0.36 -14.70 -18.48
N PHE A 22 -1.38 -14.48 -19.29
CA PHE A 22 -2.19 -13.26 -19.18
C PHE A 22 -3.65 -13.54 -19.54
N LYS A 23 -4.50 -13.33 -18.55
CA LYS A 23 -5.94 -13.38 -18.70
C LYS A 23 -6.54 -12.09 -18.17
N SER A 24 -7.33 -11.42 -19.00
CA SER A 24 -8.12 -10.26 -18.58
C SER A 24 -9.60 -10.60 -18.63
N LYS A 25 -10.33 -10.17 -17.61
CA LYS A 25 -11.77 -10.31 -17.55
C LYS A 25 -12.37 -8.98 -17.10
N LEU A 26 -13.35 -8.51 -17.83
CA LEU A 26 -14.10 -7.34 -17.42
C LEU A 26 -14.93 -7.69 -16.18
N ILE A 27 -14.90 -6.82 -15.17
CA ILE A 27 -15.73 -6.98 -13.98
C ILE A 27 -17.15 -6.56 -14.33
N ASP A 28 -18.10 -7.45 -14.14
CA ASP A 28 -19.52 -7.19 -14.31
C ASP A 28 -20.04 -6.46 -13.07
N PRO A 29 -20.50 -5.19 -13.16
CA PRO A 29 -20.98 -4.44 -12.02
C PRO A 29 -22.16 -5.09 -11.29
N ARG A 30 -22.91 -5.95 -11.97
CA ARG A 30 -24.04 -6.69 -11.39
C ARG A 30 -23.60 -7.80 -10.45
N LYS A 31 -22.36 -8.30 -10.61
CA LYS A 31 -21.78 -9.38 -9.80
C LYS A 31 -20.93 -8.90 -8.65
N GLY A 32 -20.58 -7.62 -8.62
CA GLY A 32 -19.80 -7.02 -7.55
C GLY A 32 -18.93 -5.86 -8.02
N THR A 33 -18.37 -5.16 -7.07
CA THR A 33 -17.45 -4.05 -7.32
C THR A 33 -16.01 -4.53 -7.50
N PRO A 34 -15.14 -3.78 -8.18
CA PRO A 34 -13.71 -4.07 -8.21
C PRO A 34 -13.09 -4.19 -6.82
N ALA A 35 -13.55 -3.38 -5.86
CA ALA A 35 -13.08 -3.40 -4.49
C ALA A 35 -13.43 -4.72 -3.78
N SER A 36 -14.65 -5.23 -3.94
CA SER A 36 -15.07 -6.51 -3.35
C SER A 36 -14.31 -7.69 -3.94
N TYR A 37 -14.00 -7.63 -5.24
CA TYR A 37 -13.18 -8.63 -5.90
C TYR A 37 -11.76 -8.67 -5.33
N ILE A 38 -11.11 -7.51 -5.20
CA ILE A 38 -9.77 -7.41 -4.61
C ILE A 38 -9.81 -7.83 -3.13
N ALA A 39 -10.79 -7.37 -2.35
CA ALA A 39 -10.92 -7.72 -0.94
C ALA A 39 -11.01 -9.23 -0.72
N LYS A 40 -11.72 -9.95 -1.59
CA LYS A 40 -11.81 -11.42 -1.55
C LYS A 40 -10.43 -12.10 -1.65
N TYR A 41 -9.56 -11.62 -2.53
CA TYR A 41 -8.22 -12.19 -2.69
C TYR A 41 -7.27 -11.76 -1.57
N VAL A 42 -7.38 -10.52 -1.13
CA VAL A 42 -6.59 -10.00 -0.01
C VAL A 42 -6.90 -10.79 1.27
N SER A 43 -8.17 -10.98 1.61
CA SER A 43 -8.55 -11.72 2.83
C SER A 43 -8.10 -13.18 2.79
N LYS A 44 -8.23 -13.85 1.63
CA LYS A 44 -7.77 -15.23 1.48
C LYS A 44 -6.26 -15.40 1.67
N ASN A 45 -5.48 -14.45 1.16
CA ASN A 45 -4.02 -14.60 1.11
C ASN A 45 -3.31 -14.04 2.34
N ILE A 46 -3.95 -13.15 3.10
CA ILE A 46 -3.32 -12.48 4.24
C ILE A 46 -3.79 -13.06 5.58
N ASP A 47 -5.11 -13.18 5.76
CA ASP A 47 -5.65 -13.50 7.07
C ASP A 47 -6.05 -14.97 7.23
N GLY A 48 -6.13 -15.72 6.12
CA GLY A 48 -6.74 -17.06 6.15
C GLY A 48 -8.20 -17.06 6.61
N ARG A 49 -8.75 -15.90 6.96
CA ARG A 49 -10.13 -15.72 7.36
C ARG A 49 -11.06 -16.02 6.18
N GLY A 50 -12.02 -16.89 6.37
CA GLY A 50 -12.94 -17.30 5.32
C GLY A 50 -12.47 -18.52 4.51
N LEU A 51 -11.34 -19.13 4.86
CA LEU A 51 -10.95 -20.44 4.34
C LEU A 51 -11.63 -21.59 5.11
N GLY A 52 -12.22 -21.29 6.27
CA GLY A 52 -12.88 -22.29 7.12
C GLY A 52 -11.94 -23.44 7.49
N ASP A 53 -12.50 -24.58 7.77
CA ASP A 53 -11.76 -25.83 8.07
C ASP A 53 -11.34 -26.59 6.79
N THR A 54 -11.19 -25.86 5.68
CA THR A 54 -10.82 -26.46 4.40
C THR A 54 -9.38 -26.95 4.44
N VAL A 55 -9.18 -28.17 4.02
CA VAL A 55 -7.86 -28.81 3.96
C VAL A 55 -7.29 -28.71 2.56
N SER A 56 -5.99 -28.45 2.45
CA SER A 56 -5.27 -28.45 1.17
C SER A 56 -5.25 -29.86 0.58
N LYS A 57 -5.67 -29.98 -0.66
CA LYS A 57 -5.64 -31.27 -1.38
C LYS A 57 -4.23 -31.78 -1.62
N GLU A 58 -3.24 -30.89 -1.65
CA GLU A 58 -1.84 -31.25 -1.95
C GLU A 58 -1.06 -31.60 -0.68
N THR A 59 -1.28 -30.88 0.41
CA THR A 59 -0.48 -31.02 1.64
C THR A 59 -1.21 -31.72 2.77
N GLY A 60 -2.51 -31.92 2.67
CA GLY A 60 -3.34 -32.48 3.74
C GLY A 60 -3.45 -31.58 4.99
N LYS A 61 -2.86 -30.38 4.98
CA LYS A 61 -2.88 -29.43 6.10
C LYS A 61 -4.06 -28.46 5.99
N SER A 62 -4.46 -27.89 7.12
CA SER A 62 -5.42 -26.79 7.14
C SER A 62 -4.95 -25.65 6.24
N LEU A 63 -5.84 -25.10 5.42
CA LEU A 63 -5.52 -23.93 4.59
C LEU A 63 -5.19 -22.71 5.45
N ARG A 64 -5.70 -22.62 6.67
CA ARG A 64 -5.38 -21.58 7.63
C ARG A 64 -3.92 -21.64 8.06
N ASP A 65 -3.45 -22.83 8.47
CA ASP A 65 -2.05 -23.02 8.86
C ASP A 65 -1.11 -22.75 7.68
N SER A 66 -1.52 -23.18 6.49
CA SER A 66 -0.76 -22.92 5.26
C SER A 66 -0.67 -21.42 4.96
N ALA A 67 -1.73 -20.64 5.18
CA ALA A 67 -1.74 -19.19 5.00
C ALA A 67 -0.83 -18.49 6.03
N GLU A 68 -0.81 -18.95 7.28
CA GLU A 68 0.10 -18.44 8.30
C GLU A 68 1.57 -18.69 7.95
N HIS A 69 1.89 -19.89 7.47
CA HIS A 69 3.25 -20.21 7.00
C HIS A 69 3.67 -19.35 5.80
N VAL A 70 2.80 -19.15 4.83
CA VAL A 70 3.06 -18.28 3.66
C VAL A 70 3.26 -16.84 4.10
N THR A 71 2.46 -16.35 5.04
CA THR A 71 2.58 -14.99 5.57
C THR A 71 3.90 -14.80 6.34
N ALA A 72 4.27 -15.77 7.17
CA ALA A 72 5.54 -15.76 7.89
C ALA A 72 6.73 -15.78 6.92
N TRP A 73 6.68 -16.65 5.91
CA TRP A 73 7.71 -16.72 4.87
C TRP A 73 7.82 -15.41 4.07
N ALA A 74 6.69 -14.84 3.63
CA ALA A 74 6.66 -13.59 2.91
C ALA A 74 7.22 -12.42 3.75
N SER A 75 6.95 -12.43 5.06
CA SER A 75 7.50 -11.46 6.00
C SER A 75 9.01 -11.61 6.16
N LEU A 76 9.49 -12.84 6.35
CA LEU A 76 10.92 -13.15 6.47
C LEU A 76 11.71 -12.69 5.24
N HIS A 77 11.19 -12.98 4.05
CA HIS A 77 11.82 -12.61 2.78
C HIS A 77 11.44 -11.21 2.30
N ARG A 78 10.71 -10.42 3.09
CA ARG A 78 10.24 -9.06 2.75
C ARG A 78 9.47 -8.99 1.42
N VAL A 79 8.77 -10.04 1.07
CA VAL A 79 7.97 -10.12 -0.16
C VAL A 79 6.72 -9.28 0.00
N LYS A 80 6.55 -8.28 -0.87
CA LYS A 80 5.35 -7.44 -0.90
C LYS A 80 4.37 -7.98 -1.93
N GLN A 81 3.29 -8.62 -1.47
CA GLN A 81 2.25 -9.17 -2.36
C GLN A 81 1.49 -8.08 -3.12
N PHE A 82 1.28 -6.92 -2.50
CA PHE A 82 0.50 -5.83 -3.08
C PHE A 82 1.32 -4.56 -3.10
N ARG A 83 1.25 -3.86 -4.22
CA ARG A 83 1.81 -2.52 -4.39
C ARG A 83 0.77 -1.62 -5.02
N PHE A 84 0.66 -0.43 -4.51
CA PHE A 84 -0.12 0.63 -5.13
C PHE A 84 0.75 1.38 -6.13
N PHE A 85 0.19 1.64 -7.31
CA PHE A 85 0.82 2.44 -8.36
C PHE A 85 -0.04 3.65 -8.67
N GLY A 86 0.60 4.77 -9.00
CA GLY A 86 -0.08 5.98 -9.42
C GLY A 86 -0.83 6.71 -8.31
N ILE A 87 -0.51 6.44 -7.06
CA ILE A 87 -1.05 7.17 -5.91
C ILE A 87 0.08 7.57 -4.94
N PRO A 88 -0.13 8.60 -4.10
CA PRO A 88 0.83 9.01 -3.09
C PRO A 88 1.18 7.88 -2.12
N GLY A 89 2.43 7.88 -1.65
CA GLY A 89 2.92 6.86 -0.75
C GLY A 89 2.18 6.84 0.59
N ARG A 90 1.88 5.64 1.10
CA ARG A 90 1.21 5.45 2.39
C ARG A 90 2.01 6.00 3.56
N GLN A 91 3.33 6.07 3.45
CA GLN A 91 4.19 6.59 4.51
C GLN A 91 3.87 8.07 4.82
N ALA A 92 3.90 8.94 3.81
CA ALA A 92 3.56 10.35 3.99
C ALA A 92 2.16 10.53 4.61
N TYR A 93 1.18 9.74 4.17
CA TYR A 93 -0.16 9.77 4.77
C TYR A 93 -0.17 9.42 6.26
N ARG A 94 0.59 8.40 6.66
CA ARG A 94 0.70 8.01 8.08
C ARG A 94 1.37 9.08 8.92
N GLU A 95 2.47 9.64 8.44
CA GLU A 95 3.19 10.71 9.14
C GLU A 95 2.34 11.97 9.30
N LEU A 96 1.59 12.35 8.26
CA LEU A 96 0.66 13.48 8.36
C LEU A 96 -0.44 13.26 9.40
N ARG A 97 -0.98 12.04 9.51
CA ARG A 97 -1.94 11.71 10.57
C ARG A 97 -1.33 11.80 11.96
N LEU A 98 -0.10 11.34 12.13
CA LEU A 98 0.63 11.49 13.41
C LEU A 98 0.89 12.96 13.72
N PHE A 99 1.32 13.73 12.74
CA PHE A 99 1.54 15.17 12.87
C PHE A 99 0.26 15.91 13.30
N ALA A 100 -0.86 15.66 12.64
CA ALA A 100 -2.15 16.26 12.98
C ALA A 100 -2.57 15.93 14.41
N SER A 101 -2.40 14.69 14.86
CA SER A 101 -2.71 14.28 16.23
C SER A 101 -1.81 14.94 17.27
N GLN A 102 -0.53 15.13 16.97
CA GLN A 102 0.44 15.82 17.83
C GLN A 102 0.16 17.31 17.90
N ALA A 103 -0.16 17.94 16.77
CA ALA A 103 -0.54 19.35 16.73
C ALA A 103 -1.79 19.62 17.56
N THR A 104 -2.81 18.78 17.46
CA THR A 104 -4.03 18.87 18.27
C THR A 104 -3.74 18.72 19.78
N ARG A 105 -2.83 17.81 20.15
CA ARG A 105 -2.39 17.67 21.55
C ARG A 105 -1.63 18.90 22.02
N ALA A 106 -0.72 19.43 21.21
CA ALA A 106 0.05 20.63 21.55
C ALA A 106 -0.85 21.85 21.76
N MET A 107 -1.88 22.03 20.94
CA MET A 107 -2.88 23.09 21.12
C MET A 107 -3.66 22.94 22.43
N LYS A 108 -4.07 21.71 22.79
CA LYS A 108 -4.77 21.46 24.07
C LYS A 108 -3.90 21.70 25.32
N THR A 109 -2.60 21.51 25.19
CA THR A 109 -1.65 21.69 26.33
C THR A 109 -1.03 23.09 26.37
N SER A 110 -1.52 24.03 25.55
CA SER A 110 -1.03 25.43 25.50
C SER A 110 0.50 25.56 25.33
N LYS A 111 1.14 24.59 24.69
CA LYS A 111 2.56 24.69 24.32
C LYS A 111 2.70 25.61 23.11
N PRO A 112 3.40 26.76 23.24
CA PRO A 112 3.71 27.58 22.07
C PRO A 112 4.61 26.80 21.12
N GLY A 113 4.26 26.79 19.85
CA GLY A 113 5.08 26.14 18.80
C GLY A 113 4.38 25.05 17.97
N ALA A 114 3.06 24.94 18.04
CA ALA A 114 2.35 24.13 17.05
C ALA A 114 2.65 24.73 15.66
N PRO A 115 3.14 23.90 14.71
CA PRO A 115 3.42 24.37 13.36
C PRO A 115 2.12 24.83 12.70
N VAL A 116 2.05 26.10 12.36
CA VAL A 116 0.96 26.67 11.56
C VAL A 116 1.38 26.55 10.10
N LEU A 117 0.70 25.72 9.35
CA LEU A 117 0.84 25.69 7.90
C LEU A 117 0.11 26.91 7.36
N MET A 118 0.83 27.78 6.66
CA MET A 118 0.25 29.01 6.12
C MET A 118 -0.24 28.86 4.67
N ASP A 119 -0.13 27.65 4.09
CA ASP A 119 -0.57 27.37 2.73
C ASP A 119 -1.90 26.59 2.76
N PRO A 120 -3.00 27.17 2.25
CA PRO A 120 -4.32 26.52 2.22
C PRO A 120 -4.33 25.17 1.49
N LYS A 121 -3.43 24.95 0.54
CA LYS A 121 -3.32 23.66 -0.17
C LYS A 121 -2.72 22.59 0.71
N LEU A 122 -1.69 22.93 1.45
CA LEU A 122 -1.05 22.02 2.42
C LEU A 122 -2.01 21.72 3.58
N ASP A 123 -2.72 22.71 4.08
CA ASP A 123 -3.76 22.53 5.10
C ASP A 123 -4.86 21.58 4.64
N ALA A 124 -5.29 21.68 3.39
CA ALA A 124 -6.30 20.77 2.84
C ALA A 124 -5.81 19.32 2.74
N VAL A 125 -4.52 19.10 2.46
CA VAL A 125 -3.90 17.76 2.45
C VAL A 125 -3.83 17.21 3.88
N LEU A 126 -3.40 18.03 4.83
CA LEU A 126 -3.30 17.66 6.24
C LEU A 126 -4.68 17.33 6.82
N ALA A 127 -5.68 18.17 6.59
CA ALA A 127 -7.05 17.95 7.03
C ALA A 127 -7.64 16.65 6.47
N ALA A 128 -7.39 16.35 5.19
CA ALA A 128 -7.82 15.09 4.58
C ALA A 128 -7.15 13.87 5.22
N ALA A 129 -5.89 13.99 5.61
CA ALA A 129 -5.16 12.94 6.31
C ALA A 129 -5.69 12.76 7.74
N ASP A 130 -5.97 13.86 8.47
CA ASP A 130 -6.48 13.85 9.84
C ASP A 130 -7.86 13.18 9.94
N VAL A 131 -8.77 13.54 9.06
CA VAL A 131 -10.10 12.90 8.93
C VAL A 131 -10.00 11.40 8.60
N GLY A 132 -8.85 10.95 8.09
CA GLY A 132 -8.63 9.55 7.74
C GLY A 132 -9.19 9.16 6.36
N CYS A 133 -9.59 10.12 5.53
CA CYS A 133 -10.10 9.86 4.18
C CYS A 133 -8.96 9.78 3.16
N PHE A 134 -8.48 8.56 2.91
CA PHE A 134 -7.37 8.34 1.98
C PHE A 134 -7.69 8.77 0.54
N ALA A 135 -8.93 8.63 0.09
CA ALA A 135 -9.36 9.08 -1.23
C ALA A 135 -9.24 10.61 -1.38
N THR A 136 -9.75 11.35 -0.39
CA THR A 136 -9.64 12.82 -0.37
C THR A 136 -8.19 13.26 -0.30
N TYR A 137 -7.36 12.58 0.51
CA TYR A 137 -5.92 12.83 0.58
C TYR A 137 -5.25 12.68 -0.79
N ILE A 138 -5.53 11.59 -1.54
CA ILE A 138 -5.00 11.40 -2.89
C ILE A 138 -5.37 12.57 -3.80
N MET A 139 -6.62 12.97 -3.79
CA MET A 139 -7.12 14.06 -4.63
C MET A 139 -6.46 15.40 -4.27
N LYS A 140 -6.29 15.69 -2.98
CA LYS A 140 -5.63 16.91 -2.51
C LYS A 140 -4.13 16.92 -2.78
N GLN A 141 -3.49 15.76 -2.85
CA GLN A 141 -2.08 15.62 -3.25
C GLN A 141 -1.82 15.79 -4.75
N GLY A 142 -2.85 16.01 -5.54
CA GLY A 142 -2.75 16.21 -6.99
C GLY A 142 -3.49 15.15 -7.80
N GLY A 143 -4.05 14.12 -7.17
CA GLY A 143 -4.83 13.07 -7.82
C GLY A 143 -4.06 11.77 -8.08
N VAL A 144 -4.64 10.93 -8.92
CA VAL A 144 -4.05 9.65 -9.35
C VAL A 144 -3.13 9.82 -10.55
N LEU A 145 -2.14 8.94 -10.69
CA LEU A 145 -1.17 8.91 -11.80
C LEU A 145 -0.32 10.17 -11.94
N VAL A 146 -0.24 10.97 -10.89
CA VAL A 146 0.62 12.16 -10.82
C VAL A 146 2.05 11.71 -10.51
N PRO A 147 3.08 12.23 -11.21
CA PRO A 147 4.47 11.98 -10.89
C PRO A 147 4.80 12.39 -9.44
N ARG A 148 5.61 11.59 -8.74
CA ARG A 148 5.94 11.83 -7.32
C ARG A 148 6.47 13.25 -7.05
N LYS A 149 7.25 13.80 -7.96
CA LYS A 149 7.81 15.16 -7.86
C LYS A 149 6.75 16.28 -7.84
N ASN A 150 5.52 15.96 -8.26
CA ASN A 150 4.42 16.92 -8.36
C ASN A 150 3.45 16.81 -7.17
N TYR A 151 3.68 15.90 -6.22
CA TYR A 151 2.89 15.88 -4.99
C TYR A 151 3.19 17.13 -4.16
N LEU A 152 2.17 17.65 -3.49
CA LEU A 152 2.31 18.81 -2.61
C LEU A 152 3.19 18.48 -1.39
N ILE A 153 3.02 17.28 -0.84
CA ILE A 153 3.78 16.79 0.30
C ILE A 153 4.37 15.43 -0.05
N HIS A 154 5.68 15.27 0.16
CA HIS A 154 6.37 14.00 -0.04
C HIS A 154 7.37 13.78 1.09
N THR A 155 7.69 12.51 1.32
CA THR A 155 8.69 12.09 2.29
C THR A 155 10.07 12.58 1.87
N ALA A 156 10.75 13.25 2.79
CA ALA A 156 12.17 13.51 2.69
C ALA A 156 12.96 12.31 3.27
N TYR A 157 14.17 12.11 2.77
CA TYR A 157 15.06 11.05 3.22
C TYR A 157 16.39 11.68 3.63
N GLU A 158 16.76 11.45 4.87
CA GLU A 158 18.05 11.89 5.37
C GLU A 158 18.89 10.68 5.81
N PRO A 159 20.18 10.62 5.49
CA PRO A 159 21.05 9.58 6.01
C PRO A 159 21.15 9.75 7.53
N THR A 160 21.02 8.65 8.27
CA THR A 160 21.22 8.66 9.72
C THR A 160 22.71 8.65 10.01
N VAL A 161 23.18 9.62 10.77
CA VAL A 161 24.61 9.73 11.17
C VAL A 161 24.97 8.64 12.18
N GLU A 162 23.99 8.25 13.02
CA GLU A 162 24.20 7.21 14.03
C GLU A 162 24.07 5.82 13.40
N PRO A 163 25.03 4.93 13.60
CA PRO A 163 24.94 3.56 13.16
C PRO A 163 23.78 2.84 13.89
N GLY A 164 23.05 2.01 13.18
CA GLY A 164 22.04 1.14 13.76
C GLY A 164 22.67 0.10 14.71
N THR A 165 21.82 -0.69 15.36
CA THR A 165 22.24 -1.74 16.34
C THR A 165 23.24 -2.74 15.74
N TYR A 166 23.28 -2.88 14.43
CA TYR A 166 24.18 -3.77 13.69
C TYR A 166 25.30 -3.04 12.93
N GLY A 167 25.52 -1.74 13.22
CA GLY A 167 26.57 -0.93 12.58
C GLY A 167 26.27 -0.44 11.17
N ASP A 168 25.08 -0.68 10.65
CA ASP A 168 24.61 -0.20 9.36
C ASP A 168 24.08 1.24 9.48
N HIS A 169 24.36 2.06 8.46
CA HIS A 169 23.79 3.40 8.35
C HIS A 169 22.36 3.32 7.87
N GLY A 170 21.43 3.80 8.67
CA GLY A 170 20.00 3.88 8.33
C GLY A 170 19.66 5.11 7.51
N ILE A 171 18.44 5.14 6.99
CA ILE A 171 17.84 6.32 6.37
C ILE A 171 16.64 6.72 7.21
N ARG A 172 16.63 7.94 7.74
CA ARG A 172 15.43 8.52 8.36
C ARG A 172 14.47 9.02 7.28
N ILE A 173 13.20 8.84 7.53
CA ILE A 173 12.11 9.27 6.65
C ILE A 173 11.35 10.38 7.39
N TYR A 174 11.24 11.55 6.76
CA TYR A 174 10.53 12.71 7.27
C TYR A 174 9.32 13.04 6.41
#